data_7bf5220b9cb3ad6a3e28db2edcd589e6
#
_entry.id   7bf5220b9cb3ad6a3e28db2edcd589e6
#
_cell.length_a   1.000
_cell.length_b   1.000
_cell.length_c   1.000
_cell.angle_alpha   90.00
_cell.angle_beta   90.00
_cell.angle_gamma   90.00
#
_symmetry.space_group_name_H-M   'P 1'
#
loop_
_entity.id
_entity.type
_entity.pdbx_description
1 polymer ?
#
loop_
_entity_poly.entity_id
_entity_poly.type
_entity_poly.pdbx_seq_one_letter_code
_entity_poly.pdbx_strand_id
1 'polypeptide(L)'
;MEGGFNIKFQTSKNRLVKLAEEYKHWIIMYSGGKDSTTALITSFESLLDNKIDDVKIDVIYSDTMVEIPSMYNHAIQFIVSLKSLERLRPLNIDYHITKPKIEDSFWVCMLGKGYPVPKQRFRWCTKRLKIEPAKKIIRDIASCEKVAIITGVRYNESLTRDRRLQIVCSRGGECGQGIWLNNNNDGNDGNGSISNNTILYFAPIIDWNECDVWDFLNYYAPTLGYPTSTLEQLYNGRETRFGCWVCTVVKQDKALERTVELYPNLRPLLEFRKYLLKISEDPNNRYVKMDGSLGRLSLEARQTLLASLLKLQEETGLKLISEEEIEKIKYYWVERKYLSYE
;
A
#
# COMPACT_ATOMS: atom_id res chain seq x y z
N MET A 1 -20.80 23.25 12.79
CA MET A 1 -19.93 22.24 12.16
C MET A 1 -20.42 20.80 12.28
N GLU A 2 -21.33 20.50 13.20
CA GLU A 2 -21.84 19.13 13.47
C GLU A 2 -22.74 18.52 12.39
N GLY A 3 -23.42 19.32 11.55
CA GLY A 3 -24.40 18.78 10.62
C GLY A 3 -23.83 18.09 9.37
N GLY A 4 -22.73 18.61 8.81
CA GLY A 4 -22.21 18.12 7.51
C GLY A 4 -21.49 16.78 7.60
N PHE A 5 -20.67 16.61 8.61
CA PHE A 5 -19.94 15.35 8.88
C PHE A 5 -20.92 14.21 9.21
N ASN A 6 -21.86 14.43 10.10
CA ASN A 6 -22.85 13.41 10.48
C ASN A 6 -23.68 12.91 9.29
N ILE A 7 -24.05 13.80 8.36
CA ILE A 7 -24.80 13.42 7.14
C ILE A 7 -23.95 12.49 6.26
N LYS A 8 -22.67 12.83 6.03
CA LYS A 8 -21.76 12.02 5.20
C LYS A 8 -21.46 10.67 5.83
N PHE A 9 -21.24 10.64 7.15
CA PHE A 9 -21.01 9.41 7.88
C PHE A 9 -22.23 8.48 7.83
N GLN A 10 -23.43 8.99 8.07
CA GLN A 10 -24.66 8.21 7.93
C GLN A 10 -24.89 7.74 6.49
N THR A 11 -24.61 8.59 5.50
CA THR A 11 -24.69 8.20 4.09
C THR A 11 -23.75 7.05 3.78
N SER A 12 -22.52 7.10 4.26
CA SER A 12 -21.52 6.01 4.11
C SER A 12 -21.99 4.72 4.77
N LYS A 13 -22.51 4.80 6.01
CA LYS A 13 -23.06 3.62 6.71
C LYS A 13 -24.26 3.02 5.96
N ASN A 14 -25.21 3.84 5.50
CA ASN A 14 -26.36 3.35 4.77
C ASN A 14 -25.97 2.65 3.44
N ARG A 15 -24.93 3.16 2.75
CA ARG A 15 -24.38 2.51 1.55
C ARG A 15 -23.75 1.15 1.89
N LEU A 16 -23.01 1.06 3.00
CA LEU A 16 -22.40 -0.18 3.47
C LEU A 16 -23.44 -1.21 3.93
N VAL A 17 -24.51 -0.78 4.58
CA VAL A 17 -25.63 -1.68 4.93
C VAL A 17 -26.25 -2.30 3.69
N LYS A 18 -26.54 -1.49 2.65
CA LYS A 18 -27.03 -2.01 1.36
C LYS A 18 -26.02 -2.96 0.71
N LEU A 19 -24.70 -2.66 0.81
CA LEU A 19 -23.66 -3.55 0.33
C LEU A 19 -23.71 -4.91 1.03
N ALA A 20 -23.96 -4.93 2.35
CA ALA A 20 -24.05 -6.14 3.15
C ALA A 20 -25.27 -7.04 2.78
N GLU A 21 -26.30 -6.51 2.15
CA GLU A 21 -27.42 -7.31 1.65
C GLU A 21 -26.99 -8.24 0.50
N GLU A 22 -26.10 -7.77 -0.38
CA GLU A 22 -25.68 -8.50 -1.59
C GLU A 22 -24.33 -9.20 -1.45
N TYR A 23 -23.37 -8.58 -0.71
CA TYR A 23 -22.00 -9.05 -0.55
C TYR A 23 -21.74 -9.45 0.90
N LYS A 24 -21.73 -10.76 1.17
CA LYS A 24 -21.49 -11.32 2.52
C LYS A 24 -20.02 -11.51 2.85
N HIS A 25 -19.11 -11.20 1.92
CA HIS A 25 -17.67 -11.24 2.14
C HIS A 25 -17.02 -9.92 1.72
N TRP A 26 -16.41 -9.24 2.68
CA TRP A 26 -15.73 -7.96 2.46
C TRP A 26 -14.23 -8.12 2.60
N ILE A 27 -13.50 -7.58 1.65
CA ILE A 27 -12.03 -7.48 1.70
C ILE A 27 -11.68 -6.01 1.87
N ILE A 28 -11.17 -5.62 3.04
CA ILE A 28 -10.83 -4.24 3.33
C ILE A 28 -9.34 -4.02 3.14
N MET A 29 -8.98 -3.17 2.16
CA MET A 29 -7.59 -2.83 1.86
C MET A 29 -7.10 -1.76 2.83
N TYR A 30 -6.30 -2.18 3.82
CA TYR A 30 -5.74 -1.31 4.85
C TYR A 30 -4.28 -0.96 4.54
N SER A 31 -3.91 0.32 4.60
CA SER A 31 -2.53 0.79 4.33
C SER A 31 -1.87 1.46 5.53
N GLY A 32 -2.53 1.54 6.67
CA GLY A 32 -2.08 2.30 7.84
C GLY A 32 -2.27 3.81 7.73
N GLY A 33 -2.70 4.33 6.58
CA GLY A 33 -2.93 5.76 6.37
C GLY A 33 -4.34 6.21 6.79
N LYS A 34 -4.52 7.53 6.99
CA LYS A 34 -5.76 8.13 7.49
C LYS A 34 -7.01 7.68 6.74
N ASP A 35 -6.97 7.69 5.41
CA ASP A 35 -8.15 7.39 4.59
C ASP A 35 -8.55 5.90 4.66
N SER A 36 -7.57 4.98 4.62
CA SER A 36 -7.84 3.55 4.77
C SER A 36 -8.28 3.19 6.20
N THR A 37 -7.79 3.88 7.22
CA THR A 37 -8.22 3.72 8.61
C THR A 37 -9.66 4.18 8.77
N THR A 38 -10.01 5.34 8.19
CA THR A 38 -11.39 5.85 8.20
C THR A 38 -12.36 4.89 7.51
N ALA A 39 -12.01 4.39 6.31
CA ALA A 39 -12.84 3.43 5.59
C ALA A 39 -13.03 2.12 6.37
N LEU A 40 -11.97 1.61 6.99
CA LEU A 40 -12.00 0.41 7.82
C LEU A 40 -12.95 0.57 9.01
N ILE A 41 -12.77 1.63 9.82
CA ILE A 41 -13.62 1.88 10.99
C ILE A 41 -15.06 2.14 10.58
N THR A 42 -15.31 2.94 9.53
CA THR A 42 -16.66 3.19 9.01
C THR A 42 -17.35 1.89 8.59
N SER A 43 -16.61 0.94 8.00
CA SER A 43 -17.14 -0.37 7.63
C SER A 43 -17.54 -1.18 8.86
N PHE A 44 -16.71 -1.22 9.89
CA PHE A 44 -17.03 -1.90 11.13
C PHE A 44 -18.27 -1.30 11.83
N GLU A 45 -18.28 0.02 11.97
CA GLU A 45 -19.38 0.71 12.65
C GLU A 45 -20.71 0.59 11.89
N SER A 46 -20.68 0.47 10.57
CA SER A 46 -21.89 0.25 9.78
C SER A 46 -22.53 -1.10 10.11
N LEU A 47 -21.74 -2.15 10.31
CA LEU A 47 -22.22 -3.47 10.66
C LEU A 47 -22.68 -3.56 12.13
N LEU A 48 -21.86 -3.00 13.05
CA LEU A 48 -22.17 -3.01 14.49
C LEU A 48 -23.45 -2.26 14.81
N ASP A 49 -23.61 -1.04 14.30
CA ASP A 49 -24.81 -0.20 14.58
C ASP A 49 -26.10 -0.81 14.01
N ASN A 50 -26.00 -1.60 12.96
CA ASN A 50 -27.15 -2.27 12.35
C ASN A 50 -27.26 -3.76 12.74
N LYS A 51 -26.41 -4.25 13.67
CA LYS A 51 -26.40 -5.62 14.18
C LYS A 51 -26.30 -6.67 13.06
N ILE A 52 -25.44 -6.38 12.05
CA ILE A 52 -25.16 -7.28 10.93
C ILE A 52 -23.93 -8.09 11.31
N ASP A 53 -24.09 -9.39 11.54
CA ASP A 53 -23.05 -10.31 11.99
C ASP A 53 -22.75 -11.44 10.98
N ASP A 54 -23.51 -11.49 9.88
CA ASP A 54 -23.39 -12.50 8.83
C ASP A 54 -22.43 -12.09 7.69
N VAL A 55 -21.69 -10.99 7.85
CA VAL A 55 -20.66 -10.53 6.91
C VAL A 55 -19.28 -10.97 7.41
N LYS A 56 -18.57 -11.74 6.58
CA LYS A 56 -17.15 -12.05 6.80
C LYS A 56 -16.28 -10.92 6.32
N ILE A 57 -15.25 -10.58 7.08
CA ILE A 57 -14.33 -9.46 6.78
C ILE A 57 -12.90 -9.95 6.77
N ASP A 58 -12.19 -9.75 5.65
CA ASP A 58 -10.75 -9.93 5.55
C ASP A 58 -10.06 -8.57 5.42
N VAL A 59 -9.28 -8.18 6.42
CA VAL A 59 -8.48 -6.96 6.39
C VAL A 59 -7.10 -7.28 5.85
N ILE A 60 -6.72 -6.70 4.72
CA ILE A 60 -5.43 -6.95 4.06
C ILE A 60 -4.52 -5.73 4.20
N TYR A 61 -3.39 -5.92 4.89
CA TYR A 61 -2.27 -4.99 4.93
C TYR A 61 -1.13 -5.50 4.05
N SER A 62 -0.64 -4.67 3.13
CA SER A 62 0.48 -5.02 2.25
C SER A 62 1.79 -4.44 2.78
N ASP A 63 2.57 -5.28 3.47
CA ASP A 63 3.93 -4.96 3.88
C ASP A 63 4.88 -5.04 2.67
N THR A 64 5.38 -3.90 2.24
CA THR A 64 6.32 -3.81 1.11
C THR A 64 7.76 -4.15 1.49
N MET A 65 8.04 -4.38 2.75
CA MET A 65 9.36 -4.59 3.35
C MET A 65 10.30 -3.36 3.26
N VAL A 66 9.83 -2.24 2.74
CA VAL A 66 10.57 -0.98 2.60
C VAL A 66 9.72 0.24 3.00
N GLU A 67 8.76 0.07 3.89
CA GLU A 67 7.94 1.17 4.39
C GLU A 67 8.71 2.04 5.38
N ILE A 68 8.27 3.28 5.57
CA ILE A 68 8.83 4.15 6.62
C ILE A 68 8.60 3.44 7.97
N PRO A 69 9.65 3.21 8.80
CA PRO A 69 9.53 2.38 10.01
C PRO A 69 8.43 2.82 10.97
N SER A 70 8.24 4.12 11.17
CA SER A 70 7.18 4.66 12.03
C SER A 70 5.78 4.32 11.52
N MET A 71 5.57 4.36 10.19
CA MET A 71 4.30 4.00 9.56
C MET A 71 4.02 2.50 9.61
N TYR A 72 5.05 1.68 9.38
CA TYR A 72 4.94 0.23 9.53
C TYR A 72 4.54 -0.15 10.96
N ASN A 73 5.26 0.37 11.96
CA ASN A 73 4.98 0.11 13.36
C ASN A 73 3.56 0.55 13.75
N HIS A 74 3.15 1.74 13.30
CA HIS A 74 1.78 2.22 13.52
C HIS A 74 0.75 1.27 12.92
N ALA A 75 0.89 0.86 11.66
CA ALA A 75 -0.07 0.00 10.99
C ALA A 75 -0.21 -1.37 11.70
N ILE A 76 0.91 -1.96 12.12
CA ILE A 76 0.91 -3.24 12.84
C ILE A 76 0.30 -3.09 14.23
N GLN A 77 0.68 -2.06 14.99
CA GLN A 77 0.13 -1.81 16.32
C GLN A 77 -1.37 -1.54 16.25
N PHE A 78 -1.84 -0.82 15.25
CA PHE A 78 -3.26 -0.59 15.05
C PHE A 78 -4.02 -1.91 14.81
N ILE A 79 -3.52 -2.80 13.94
CA ILE A 79 -4.11 -4.13 13.73
C ILE A 79 -4.13 -4.94 15.05
N VAL A 80 -3.04 -4.92 15.82
CA VAL A 80 -2.98 -5.62 17.11
C VAL A 80 -4.02 -5.06 18.08
N SER A 81 -4.18 -3.75 18.14
CA SER A 81 -5.19 -3.09 18.99
C SER A 81 -6.61 -3.46 18.57
N LEU A 82 -6.89 -3.53 17.25
CA LEU A 82 -8.20 -3.95 16.76
C LEU A 82 -8.55 -5.38 17.18
N LYS A 83 -7.60 -6.31 17.16
CA LYS A 83 -7.81 -7.69 17.62
C LYS A 83 -8.21 -7.80 19.09
N SER A 84 -7.79 -6.86 19.90
CA SER A 84 -8.12 -6.81 21.35
C SER A 84 -9.32 -5.94 21.68
N LEU A 85 -9.91 -5.24 20.71
CA LEU A 85 -11.02 -4.34 20.95
C LEU A 85 -12.33 -5.12 21.13
N GLU A 86 -12.87 -5.13 22.35
CA GLU A 86 -14.10 -5.87 22.70
C GLU A 86 -15.31 -5.51 21.82
N ARG A 87 -15.39 -4.24 21.41
CA ARG A 87 -16.43 -3.74 20.52
C ARG A 87 -16.52 -4.54 19.22
N LEU A 88 -15.40 -5.08 18.71
CA LEU A 88 -15.34 -5.80 17.45
C LEU A 88 -15.65 -7.31 17.57
N ARG A 89 -15.81 -7.83 18.79
CA ARG A 89 -16.11 -9.27 19.02
C ARG A 89 -17.32 -9.82 18.25
N PRO A 90 -18.40 -9.04 18.01
CA PRO A 90 -19.53 -9.54 17.24
C PRO A 90 -19.24 -9.75 15.75
N LEU A 91 -18.17 -9.15 15.22
CA LEU A 91 -17.81 -9.22 13.80
C LEU A 91 -16.88 -10.40 13.52
N ASN A 92 -17.08 -11.05 12.38
CA ASN A 92 -16.19 -12.11 11.89
C ASN A 92 -15.05 -11.49 11.07
N ILE A 93 -13.89 -11.23 11.70
CA ILE A 93 -12.77 -10.50 11.10
C ILE A 93 -11.51 -11.34 11.10
N ASP A 94 -10.94 -11.54 9.90
CA ASP A 94 -9.60 -12.07 9.68
C ASP A 94 -8.63 -10.96 9.25
N TYR A 95 -7.37 -11.01 9.72
CA TYR A 95 -6.34 -10.03 9.41
C TYR A 95 -5.16 -10.68 8.70
N HIS A 96 -4.84 -10.17 7.52
CA HIS A 96 -3.78 -10.69 6.66
C HIS A 96 -2.68 -9.63 6.47
N ILE A 97 -1.44 -10.04 6.70
CA ILE A 97 -0.26 -9.24 6.36
C ILE A 97 0.40 -9.91 5.15
N THR A 98 0.29 -9.29 3.99
CA THR A 98 0.90 -9.81 2.76
C THR A 98 2.29 -9.24 2.56
N LYS A 99 3.22 -10.07 2.06
CA LYS A 99 4.57 -9.68 1.70
C LYS A 99 4.88 -10.15 0.28
N PRO A 100 5.74 -9.43 -0.46
CA PRO A 100 6.25 -9.95 -1.72
C PRO A 100 7.06 -11.24 -1.47
N LYS A 101 7.10 -12.11 -2.48
CA LYS A 101 8.09 -13.20 -2.48
C LYS A 101 9.49 -12.59 -2.42
N ILE A 102 10.44 -13.30 -1.82
CA ILE A 102 11.83 -12.80 -1.70
C ILE A 102 12.39 -12.38 -3.07
N GLU A 103 12.15 -13.16 -4.11
CA GLU A 103 12.59 -12.85 -5.47
C GLU A 103 12.01 -11.55 -6.03
N ASP A 104 10.88 -11.09 -5.51
CA ASP A 104 10.16 -9.90 -5.94
C ASP A 104 10.26 -8.75 -4.96
N SER A 105 11.02 -8.92 -3.86
CA SER A 105 11.29 -7.83 -2.91
C SER A 105 12.04 -6.68 -3.58
N PHE A 106 11.98 -5.51 -2.96
CA PHE A 106 12.60 -4.29 -3.53
C PHE A 106 14.09 -4.48 -3.76
N TRP A 107 14.80 -4.98 -2.74
CA TRP A 107 16.26 -5.11 -2.80
C TRP A 107 16.70 -6.22 -3.75
N VAL A 108 16.03 -7.35 -3.77
CA VAL A 108 16.34 -8.43 -4.72
C VAL A 108 16.09 -8.00 -6.16
N CYS A 109 15.00 -7.30 -6.43
CA CYS A 109 14.74 -6.75 -7.76
C CYS A 109 15.81 -5.74 -8.18
N MET A 110 16.20 -4.84 -7.29
CA MET A 110 17.13 -3.77 -7.61
C MET A 110 18.58 -4.26 -7.59
N LEU A 111 19.03 -4.89 -6.50
CA LEU A 111 20.42 -5.27 -6.30
C LEU A 111 20.74 -6.66 -6.86
N GLY A 112 19.80 -7.59 -6.85
CA GLY A 112 19.95 -8.91 -7.45
C GLY A 112 19.76 -8.88 -8.96
N LYS A 113 18.60 -8.42 -9.42
CA LYS A 113 18.21 -8.43 -10.84
C LYS A 113 18.62 -7.17 -11.61
N GLY A 114 19.11 -6.13 -10.92
CA GLY A 114 19.62 -4.90 -11.53
C GLY A 114 18.54 -3.93 -12.00
N TYR A 115 17.31 -4.00 -11.47
CA TYR A 115 16.28 -3.04 -11.85
C TYR A 115 16.68 -1.62 -11.44
N PRO A 116 16.48 -0.61 -12.31
CA PRO A 116 16.66 0.78 -11.92
C PRO A 116 15.61 1.18 -10.90
N VAL A 117 15.87 2.26 -10.16
CA VAL A 117 14.88 2.81 -9.24
C VAL A 117 13.54 3.07 -9.93
N PRO A 118 12.41 2.91 -9.22
CA PRO A 118 11.10 3.19 -9.78
C PRO A 118 10.96 4.65 -10.22
N LYS A 119 10.32 4.88 -11.38
CA LYS A 119 9.99 6.22 -11.92
C LYS A 119 8.49 6.28 -12.24
N GLN A 120 7.96 7.49 -12.46
CA GLN A 120 6.52 7.68 -12.71
C GLN A 120 5.94 6.74 -13.79
N ARG A 121 6.69 6.51 -14.87
CA ARG A 121 6.28 5.64 -15.98
C ARG A 121 6.78 4.19 -15.84
N PHE A 122 7.56 3.89 -14.82
CA PHE A 122 8.15 2.56 -14.59
C PHE A 122 8.03 2.17 -13.12
N ARG A 123 6.79 1.88 -12.69
CA ARG A 123 6.44 1.54 -11.29
C ARG A 123 6.42 0.03 -11.07
N TRP A 124 7.48 -0.67 -11.39
CA TRP A 124 7.58 -2.11 -11.18
C TRP A 124 7.34 -2.51 -9.71
N CYS A 125 7.71 -1.64 -8.77
CA CYS A 125 7.53 -1.86 -7.33
C CYS A 125 6.04 -2.02 -6.95
N THR A 126 5.13 -1.22 -7.52
CA THR A 126 3.70 -1.29 -7.17
C THR A 126 3.12 -2.67 -7.49
N LYS A 127 3.43 -3.21 -8.69
CA LYS A 127 2.95 -4.54 -9.09
C LYS A 127 3.51 -5.62 -8.17
N ARG A 128 4.83 -5.65 -7.95
CA ARG A 128 5.52 -6.73 -7.24
C ARG A 128 5.34 -6.69 -5.73
N LEU A 129 5.37 -5.48 -5.14
CA LEU A 129 5.35 -5.35 -3.68
C LEU A 129 3.95 -5.27 -3.07
N LYS A 130 2.96 -4.77 -3.83
CA LYS A 130 1.61 -4.54 -3.30
C LYS A 130 0.55 -5.38 -4.00
N ILE A 131 0.50 -5.32 -5.35
CA ILE A 131 -0.62 -5.91 -6.09
C ILE A 131 -0.54 -7.44 -6.09
N GLU A 132 0.58 -8.03 -6.51
CA GLU A 132 0.70 -9.48 -6.64
C GLU A 132 0.54 -10.23 -5.30
N PRO A 133 1.13 -9.75 -4.18
CA PRO A 133 0.89 -10.39 -2.88
C PRO A 133 -0.59 -10.39 -2.46
N ALA A 134 -1.28 -9.25 -2.63
CA ALA A 134 -2.70 -9.14 -2.27
C ALA A 134 -3.60 -9.94 -3.21
N LYS A 135 -3.29 -9.95 -4.53
CA LYS A 135 -4.06 -10.70 -5.54
C LYS A 135 -4.22 -12.17 -5.20
N LYS A 136 -3.20 -12.81 -4.63
CA LYS A 136 -3.28 -14.22 -4.28
C LYS A 136 -4.42 -14.46 -3.29
N ILE A 137 -4.44 -13.73 -2.18
CA ILE A 137 -5.49 -13.85 -1.15
C ILE A 137 -6.86 -13.50 -1.75
N ILE A 138 -6.94 -12.40 -2.49
CA ILE A 138 -8.20 -11.97 -3.11
C ILE A 138 -8.75 -13.05 -4.06
N ARG A 139 -7.88 -13.70 -4.87
CA ARG A 139 -8.29 -14.76 -5.78
C ARG A 139 -8.79 -15.98 -5.03
N ASP A 140 -8.08 -16.39 -3.99
CA ASP A 140 -8.42 -17.55 -3.18
C ASP A 140 -9.83 -17.36 -2.58
N ILE A 141 -10.14 -16.17 -2.06
CA ILE A 141 -11.46 -15.83 -1.51
C ILE A 141 -12.51 -15.73 -2.63
N ALA A 142 -12.26 -14.93 -3.67
CA ALA A 142 -13.22 -14.65 -4.74
C ALA A 142 -13.52 -15.85 -5.66
N SER A 143 -12.75 -16.94 -5.55
CA SER A 143 -13.04 -18.19 -6.28
C SER A 143 -14.25 -18.92 -5.72
N CYS A 144 -14.61 -18.68 -4.46
CA CYS A 144 -15.67 -19.39 -3.75
C CYS A 144 -16.98 -18.60 -3.66
N GLU A 145 -16.89 -17.27 -3.65
CA GLU A 145 -18.05 -16.41 -3.40
C GLU A 145 -17.90 -14.99 -3.97
N LYS A 146 -19.00 -14.23 -3.97
CA LYS A 146 -19.00 -12.81 -4.33
C LYS A 146 -18.35 -11.99 -3.22
N VAL A 147 -17.41 -11.12 -3.59
CA VAL A 147 -16.66 -10.30 -2.65
C VAL A 147 -16.79 -8.81 -2.96
N ALA A 148 -16.83 -7.99 -1.92
CA ALA A 148 -16.69 -6.54 -2.03
C ALA A 148 -15.30 -6.12 -1.54
N ILE A 149 -14.51 -5.47 -2.40
CA ILE A 149 -13.21 -4.91 -2.04
C ILE A 149 -13.41 -3.46 -1.62
N ILE A 150 -13.20 -3.19 -0.34
CA ILE A 150 -13.38 -1.87 0.27
C ILE A 150 -12.06 -1.13 0.31
N THR A 151 -12.07 0.13 -0.10
CA THR A 151 -10.87 0.98 -0.16
C THR A 151 -11.14 2.38 0.40
N GLY A 152 -10.10 3.03 0.92
CA GLY A 152 -10.15 4.40 1.42
C GLY A 152 -9.96 5.47 0.34
N VAL A 153 -10.44 5.23 -0.89
CA VAL A 153 -10.31 6.20 -1.98
C VAL A 153 -11.31 7.34 -1.81
N ARG A 154 -10.87 8.57 -2.08
CA ARG A 154 -11.71 9.78 -2.03
C ARG A 154 -11.51 10.66 -3.26
N TYR A 155 -12.54 11.45 -3.62
CA TYR A 155 -12.37 12.56 -4.55
C TYR A 155 -11.44 13.64 -3.97
N ASN A 156 -10.88 14.45 -4.84
CA ASN A 156 -9.97 15.57 -4.51
C ASN A 156 -8.61 15.17 -3.91
N GLU A 157 -8.26 13.87 -3.95
CA GLU A 157 -6.90 13.47 -3.57
C GLU A 157 -5.83 13.85 -4.60
N SER A 158 -6.16 13.82 -5.90
CA SER A 158 -5.34 14.34 -6.99
C SER A 158 -6.13 14.37 -8.30
N LEU A 159 -5.91 15.41 -9.11
CA LEU A 159 -6.55 15.56 -10.43
C LEU A 159 -6.43 14.33 -11.33
N THR A 160 -5.31 13.62 -11.26
CA THR A 160 -5.11 12.39 -12.05
C THR A 160 -5.95 11.22 -11.54
N ARG A 161 -6.15 11.11 -10.23
CA ARG A 161 -7.01 10.08 -9.63
C ARG A 161 -8.47 10.40 -9.88
N ASP A 162 -8.87 11.64 -9.71
CA ASP A 162 -10.26 12.09 -9.92
C ASP A 162 -10.72 11.84 -11.35
N ARG A 163 -9.88 12.14 -12.34
CA ARG A 163 -10.16 11.79 -13.76
C ARG A 163 -10.31 10.28 -13.96
N ARG A 164 -9.48 9.45 -13.32
CA ARG A 164 -9.60 8.00 -13.41
C ARG A 164 -10.86 7.48 -12.72
N LEU A 165 -11.18 8.01 -11.55
CA LEU A 165 -12.41 7.69 -10.82
C LEU A 165 -13.65 8.04 -11.66
N GLN A 166 -13.69 9.22 -12.27
CA GLN A 166 -14.80 9.62 -13.15
C GLN A 166 -14.95 8.67 -14.33
N ILE A 167 -13.88 8.24 -14.98
CA ILE A 167 -13.93 7.28 -16.10
C ILE A 167 -14.42 5.91 -15.64
N VAL A 168 -14.01 5.46 -14.47
CA VAL A 168 -14.38 4.14 -13.93
C VAL A 168 -15.81 4.18 -13.42
N CYS A 169 -16.23 5.23 -12.70
CA CYS A 169 -17.61 5.42 -12.25
C CYS A 169 -18.59 5.54 -13.41
N SER A 170 -18.22 6.24 -14.51
CA SER A 170 -19.07 6.35 -15.71
C SER A 170 -19.27 5.01 -16.44
N ARG A 171 -18.47 4.00 -16.16
CA ARG A 171 -18.56 2.63 -16.71
C ARG A 171 -19.16 1.61 -15.72
N GLY A 172 -19.73 2.07 -14.59
CA GLY A 172 -20.30 1.19 -13.57
C GLY A 172 -19.27 0.53 -12.63
N GLY A 173 -18.00 0.94 -12.68
CA GLY A 173 -16.96 0.47 -11.77
C GLY A 173 -16.61 1.54 -10.73
N GLU A 174 -16.78 1.25 -9.45
CA GLU A 174 -16.81 2.28 -8.39
C GLU A 174 -15.47 2.68 -7.78
N CYS A 175 -14.33 2.14 -8.19
CA CYS A 175 -13.04 2.53 -7.61
C CYS A 175 -11.86 2.41 -8.55
N GLY A 176 -10.99 3.41 -8.56
CA GLY A 176 -9.74 3.46 -9.33
C GLY A 176 -8.72 2.35 -9.04
N GLN A 177 -8.96 1.48 -8.05
CA GLN A 177 -8.20 0.25 -7.82
C GLN A 177 -8.74 -0.95 -8.61
N GLY A 178 -9.98 -0.91 -9.08
CA GLY A 178 -10.58 -1.94 -9.94
C GLY A 178 -9.82 -2.17 -11.24
N ILE A 179 -9.18 -1.13 -11.76
CA ILE A 179 -8.32 -1.22 -12.95
C ILE A 179 -7.13 -2.17 -12.73
N TRP A 180 -6.64 -2.34 -11.51
CA TRP A 180 -5.47 -3.19 -11.23
C TRP A 180 -5.79 -4.68 -11.18
N LEU A 181 -7.02 -5.02 -10.85
CA LEU A 181 -7.46 -6.43 -10.79
C LEU A 181 -8.13 -6.88 -12.09
N ASN A 182 -8.68 -5.94 -12.84
CA ASN A 182 -9.35 -6.20 -14.11
C ASN A 182 -8.43 -6.14 -15.35
N ASN A 183 -7.16 -5.73 -15.24
CA ASN A 183 -6.20 -5.83 -16.33
C ASN A 183 -5.75 -7.29 -16.56
N ASN A 184 -6.73 -8.18 -16.80
CA ASN A 184 -6.50 -9.49 -17.43
C ASN A 184 -6.24 -9.37 -18.94
N ASN A 185 -5.87 -8.20 -19.46
CA ASN A 185 -5.38 -8.02 -20.83
C ASN A 185 -3.91 -8.38 -21.00
N ASP A 186 -3.20 -8.78 -19.95
CA ASP A 186 -1.95 -9.53 -20.09
C ASP A 186 -2.34 -10.98 -20.43
N GLY A 187 -2.73 -11.17 -21.70
CA GLY A 187 -3.04 -12.48 -22.26
C GLY A 187 -1.79 -13.36 -22.24
N ASN A 188 -1.63 -14.15 -21.21
CA ASN A 188 -0.95 -15.44 -21.24
C ASN A 188 -0.79 -16.15 -19.89
N ASP A 189 -1.55 -15.81 -18.85
CA ASP A 189 -1.54 -16.63 -17.65
C ASP A 189 -2.78 -17.55 -17.65
N GLY A 190 -2.58 -18.75 -18.18
CA GLY A 190 -3.59 -19.79 -18.33
C GLY A 190 -4.11 -20.38 -17.02
N ASN A 191 -4.52 -19.55 -16.06
CA ASN A 191 -5.17 -20.02 -14.83
C ASN A 191 -6.25 -19.05 -14.36
N GLY A 192 -7.50 -19.44 -14.63
CA GLY A 192 -8.70 -19.01 -13.90
C GLY A 192 -9.09 -17.55 -14.08
N SER A 193 -9.85 -17.24 -15.13
CA SER A 193 -10.59 -15.99 -15.24
C SER A 193 -11.57 -15.88 -14.06
N ILE A 194 -11.30 -14.99 -13.09
CA ILE A 194 -12.33 -14.55 -12.15
C ILE A 194 -13.38 -13.83 -13.01
N SER A 195 -14.60 -14.31 -13.03
CA SER A 195 -15.67 -13.65 -13.80
C SER A 195 -15.86 -12.24 -13.25
N ASN A 196 -16.05 -11.25 -14.13
CA ASN A 196 -16.29 -9.84 -13.76
C ASN A 196 -17.47 -9.61 -12.79
N ASN A 197 -18.30 -10.63 -12.55
CA ASN A 197 -19.48 -10.58 -11.68
C ASN A 197 -19.21 -10.97 -10.22
N THR A 198 -18.01 -11.39 -9.85
CA THR A 198 -17.72 -11.87 -8.49
C THR A 198 -17.05 -10.83 -7.60
N ILE A 199 -16.47 -9.78 -8.17
CA ILE A 199 -15.73 -8.75 -7.40
C ILE A 199 -16.33 -7.37 -7.66
N LEU A 200 -16.80 -6.73 -6.57
CA LEU A 200 -17.19 -5.32 -6.56
C LEU A 200 -16.12 -4.50 -5.83
N TYR A 201 -15.80 -3.31 -6.35
CA TYR A 201 -14.95 -2.34 -5.67
C TYR A 201 -15.81 -1.24 -5.06
N PHE A 202 -15.59 -0.96 -3.78
CA PHE A 202 -16.38 -0.02 -3.03
C PHE A 202 -15.53 0.97 -2.23
N ALA A 203 -15.88 2.25 -2.26
CA ALA A 203 -15.22 3.32 -1.52
C ALA A 203 -16.23 4.03 -0.61
N PRO A 204 -16.36 3.62 0.65
CA PRO A 204 -17.39 4.14 1.55
C PRO A 204 -17.26 5.64 1.82
N ILE A 205 -16.05 6.18 1.76
CA ILE A 205 -15.73 7.58 2.08
C ILE A 205 -15.42 8.42 0.84
N ILE A 206 -15.90 8.00 -0.34
CA ILE A 206 -15.55 8.65 -1.62
C ILE A 206 -15.87 10.15 -1.66
N ASP A 207 -16.96 10.56 -1.01
CA ASP A 207 -17.46 11.94 -0.99
C ASP A 207 -16.90 12.77 0.18
N TRP A 208 -16.04 12.16 1.04
CA TRP A 208 -15.48 12.85 2.18
C TRP A 208 -14.32 13.76 1.75
N ASN A 209 -14.28 14.96 2.31
CA ASN A 209 -13.11 15.81 2.21
C ASN A 209 -12.08 15.46 3.32
N GLU A 210 -10.94 16.13 3.33
CA GLU A 210 -9.89 15.84 4.29
C GLU A 210 -10.26 16.23 5.73
N CYS A 211 -11.03 17.32 5.90
CA CYS A 211 -11.52 17.72 7.22
C CYS A 211 -12.47 16.65 7.79
N ASP A 212 -13.39 16.10 6.97
CA ASP A 212 -14.30 15.03 7.40
C ASP A 212 -13.50 13.80 7.92
N VAL A 213 -12.41 13.45 7.25
CA VAL A 213 -11.54 12.33 7.67
C VAL A 213 -10.87 12.62 9.00
N TRP A 214 -10.33 13.84 9.19
CA TRP A 214 -9.68 14.22 10.43
C TRP A 214 -10.66 14.40 11.59
N ASP A 215 -11.84 14.97 11.34
CA ASP A 215 -12.90 15.07 12.33
C ASP A 215 -13.33 13.68 12.82
N PHE A 216 -13.44 12.73 11.90
CA PHE A 216 -13.74 11.35 12.23
C PHE A 216 -12.64 10.70 13.09
N LEU A 217 -11.39 10.80 12.66
CA LEU A 217 -10.26 10.14 13.32
C LEU A 217 -9.90 10.78 14.66
N ASN A 218 -10.05 12.10 14.82
CA ASN A 218 -9.65 12.81 16.03
C ASN A 218 -10.76 12.90 17.06
N TYR A 219 -12.01 12.98 16.64
CA TYR A 219 -13.12 13.23 17.56
C TYR A 219 -14.10 12.07 17.66
N TYR A 220 -14.43 11.40 16.57
CA TYR A 220 -15.45 10.35 16.61
C TYR A 220 -14.86 8.95 16.94
N ALA A 221 -13.89 8.49 16.19
CA ALA A 221 -13.32 7.15 16.36
C ALA A 221 -12.74 6.89 17.77
N PRO A 222 -12.07 7.85 18.43
CA PRO A 222 -11.60 7.66 19.81
C PRO A 222 -12.72 7.43 20.82
N THR A 223 -13.91 8.04 20.65
CA THR A 223 -15.05 7.82 21.54
C THR A 223 -15.57 6.39 21.51
N LEU A 224 -15.28 5.67 20.43
CA LEU A 224 -15.61 4.27 20.23
C LEU A 224 -14.48 3.31 20.64
N GLY A 225 -13.37 3.85 21.15
CA GLY A 225 -12.21 3.09 21.62
C GLY A 225 -11.16 2.78 20.54
N TYR A 226 -11.28 3.33 19.32
CA TYR A 226 -10.25 3.12 18.29
C TYR A 226 -9.00 3.97 18.58
N PRO A 227 -7.78 3.40 18.54
CA PRO A 227 -6.54 4.10 18.87
C PRO A 227 -6.00 4.93 17.67
N THR A 228 -6.74 5.97 17.29
CA THR A 228 -6.43 6.79 16.11
C THR A 228 -5.53 7.99 16.38
N SER A 229 -5.30 8.35 17.66
CA SER A 229 -4.49 9.52 18.05
C SER A 229 -3.04 9.51 17.53
N THR A 230 -2.44 8.33 17.33
CA THR A 230 -1.10 8.19 16.77
C THR A 230 -1.02 8.63 15.31
N LEU A 231 -2.12 8.55 14.56
CA LEU A 231 -2.17 9.04 13.18
C LEU A 231 -1.96 10.55 13.10
N GLU A 232 -2.62 11.32 13.96
CA GLU A 232 -2.45 12.76 13.97
C GLU A 232 -0.99 13.17 14.21
N GLN A 233 -0.32 12.50 15.15
CA GLN A 233 1.09 12.74 15.44
C GLN A 233 1.98 12.46 14.22
N LEU A 234 1.73 11.34 13.50
CA LEU A 234 2.49 11.00 12.30
C LEU A 234 2.27 12.00 11.16
N TYR A 235 1.04 12.48 10.99
CA TYR A 235 0.71 13.46 9.95
C TYR A 235 1.09 14.90 10.35
N ASN A 236 1.18 15.20 11.64
CA ASN A 236 1.53 16.52 12.18
C ASN A 236 0.75 17.68 11.50
N GLY A 237 -0.55 17.51 11.37
CA GLY A 237 -1.49 18.53 10.86
C GLY A 237 -1.30 18.90 9.37
N ARG A 238 -0.64 18.08 8.56
CA ARG A 238 -0.33 18.42 7.16
C ARG A 238 -0.75 17.33 6.17
N GLU A 239 -1.13 17.76 4.96
CA GLU A 239 -1.40 16.85 3.84
C GLU A 239 -0.13 16.11 3.40
N THR A 240 0.03 14.87 3.84
CA THR A 240 1.15 14.03 3.47
C THR A 240 0.65 12.66 3.07
N ARG A 241 1.29 12.06 2.08
CA ARG A 241 1.06 10.67 1.72
C ARG A 241 2.29 9.87 2.10
N PHE A 242 2.10 8.96 3.00
CA PHE A 242 3.16 8.03 3.36
C PHE A 242 3.32 6.94 2.30
N GLY A 243 4.57 6.52 2.12
CA GLY A 243 4.96 5.48 1.18
C GLY A 243 6.21 4.76 1.65
N CYS A 244 6.87 4.09 0.71
CA CYS A 244 8.15 3.43 0.98
C CYS A 244 9.25 4.49 1.13
N TRP A 245 10.14 4.35 2.12
CA TRP A 245 11.25 5.30 2.33
C TRP A 245 12.24 5.34 1.15
N VAL A 246 12.27 4.28 0.34
CA VAL A 246 13.07 4.19 -0.90
C VAL A 246 12.36 4.76 -2.14
N CYS A 247 11.19 5.39 -1.99
CA CYS A 247 10.38 5.82 -3.12
C CYS A 247 11.03 6.95 -3.91
N THR A 248 11.37 6.68 -5.18
CA THR A 248 11.97 7.65 -6.11
C THR A 248 11.01 8.08 -7.23
N VAL A 249 9.75 7.65 -7.16
CA VAL A 249 8.68 8.08 -8.08
C VAL A 249 8.40 9.57 -7.96
N VAL A 250 8.56 10.13 -6.76
CA VAL A 250 8.53 11.56 -6.48
C VAL A 250 9.96 12.08 -6.32
N LYS A 251 10.26 13.27 -6.87
CA LYS A 251 11.61 13.86 -6.73
C LYS A 251 11.91 14.18 -5.26
N GLN A 252 10.95 14.80 -4.58
CA GLN A 252 11.03 15.18 -3.18
C GLN A 252 9.97 14.38 -2.41
N ASP A 253 10.37 13.70 -1.35
CA ASP A 253 9.49 12.93 -0.48
C ASP A 253 9.20 13.73 0.80
N LYS A 254 8.17 14.57 0.72
CA LYS A 254 7.75 15.42 1.83
C LYS A 254 7.37 14.61 3.08
N ALA A 255 6.88 13.37 2.92
CA ALA A 255 6.53 12.53 4.04
C ALA A 255 7.78 12.07 4.81
N LEU A 256 8.79 11.58 4.08
CA LEU A 256 10.05 11.16 4.69
C LEU A 256 10.81 12.34 5.30
N GLU A 257 10.84 13.51 4.62
CA GLU A 257 11.46 14.74 5.14
C GLU A 257 10.85 15.13 6.49
N ARG A 258 9.54 15.09 6.62
CA ARG A 258 8.83 15.37 7.88
C ARG A 258 9.03 14.31 8.93
N THR A 259 9.03 13.04 8.53
CA THR A 259 9.34 11.96 9.47
C THR A 259 10.73 12.18 10.09
N VAL A 260 11.69 12.69 9.31
CA VAL A 260 13.03 13.04 9.80
C VAL A 260 13.02 14.26 10.72
N GLU A 261 12.09 15.21 10.55
CA GLU A 261 11.91 16.32 11.51
C GLU A 261 11.45 15.80 12.88
N LEU A 262 10.51 14.83 12.90
CA LEU A 262 10.00 14.20 14.11
C LEU A 262 10.97 13.18 14.71
N TYR A 263 11.66 12.44 13.84
CA TYR A 263 12.60 11.37 14.20
C TYR A 263 13.94 11.61 13.51
N PRO A 264 14.81 12.49 14.07
CA PRO A 264 16.09 12.87 13.43
C PRO A 264 17.05 11.70 13.18
N ASN A 265 16.93 10.62 13.94
CA ASN A 265 17.68 9.37 13.73
C ASN A 265 17.37 8.67 12.40
N LEU A 266 16.27 9.04 11.72
CA LEU A 266 15.91 8.52 10.39
C LEU A 266 16.51 9.35 9.24
N ARG A 267 17.27 10.44 9.52
CA ARG A 267 17.93 11.25 8.50
C ARG A 267 18.79 10.44 7.54
N PRO A 268 19.57 9.43 7.99
CA PRO A 268 20.37 8.60 7.08
C PRO A 268 19.52 7.88 6.00
N LEU A 269 18.27 7.54 6.26
CA LEU A 269 17.36 6.96 5.25
C LEU A 269 17.07 7.96 4.11
N LEU A 270 16.85 9.23 4.44
CA LEU A 270 16.61 10.30 3.46
C LEU A 270 17.85 10.52 2.58
N GLU A 271 19.04 10.54 3.18
CA GLU A 271 20.29 10.69 2.44
C GLU A 271 20.57 9.48 1.54
N PHE A 272 20.33 8.26 2.03
CA PHE A 272 20.45 7.06 1.22
C PHE A 272 19.46 7.03 0.05
N ARG A 273 18.22 7.49 0.24
CA ARG A 273 17.25 7.65 -0.86
C ARG A 273 17.77 8.60 -1.95
N LYS A 274 18.37 9.72 -1.58
CA LYS A 274 19.02 10.65 -2.53
C LYS A 274 20.18 9.97 -3.27
N TYR A 275 20.96 9.18 -2.54
CA TYR A 275 22.07 8.41 -3.10
C TYR A 275 21.58 7.34 -4.10
N LEU A 276 20.52 6.59 -3.77
CA LEU A 276 19.89 5.65 -4.69
C LEU A 276 19.50 6.32 -6.02
N LEU A 277 18.90 7.49 -5.94
CA LEU A 277 18.48 8.23 -7.13
C LEU A 277 19.71 8.63 -7.97
N LYS A 278 20.73 9.21 -7.34
CA LYS A 278 21.98 9.62 -8.01
C LYS A 278 22.67 8.46 -8.73
N ILE A 279 22.87 7.33 -8.03
CA ILE A 279 23.50 6.14 -8.61
C ILE A 279 22.68 5.59 -9.80
N SER A 280 21.37 5.53 -9.67
CA SER A 280 20.52 4.97 -10.71
C SER A 280 20.37 5.88 -11.93
N GLU A 281 20.58 7.18 -11.79
CA GLU A 281 20.50 8.15 -12.91
C GLU A 281 21.83 8.30 -13.65
N ASP A 282 22.94 7.95 -13.03
CA ASP A 282 24.26 8.00 -13.67
C ASP A 282 24.38 6.90 -14.76
N PRO A 283 24.60 7.29 -16.02
CA PRO A 283 24.78 6.33 -17.12
C PRO A 283 25.93 5.34 -16.90
N ASN A 284 27.01 5.74 -16.19
CA ASN A 284 28.17 4.89 -15.91
C ASN A 284 27.83 3.71 -15.00
N ASN A 285 26.75 3.84 -14.22
CA ASN A 285 26.23 2.79 -13.35
C ASN A 285 25.22 1.86 -14.02
N ARG A 286 25.02 2.03 -15.32
CA ARG A 286 24.00 1.32 -16.10
C ARG A 286 24.62 0.62 -17.29
N TYR A 287 24.10 -0.55 -17.57
CA TYR A 287 24.41 -1.17 -18.85
C TYR A 287 23.71 -0.40 -19.98
N VAL A 288 24.33 -0.34 -21.16
CA VAL A 288 23.74 0.24 -22.36
C VAL A 288 23.19 -0.89 -23.21
N LYS A 289 21.94 -0.79 -23.63
CA LYS A 289 21.30 -1.76 -24.53
C LYS A 289 21.76 -1.56 -25.96
N MET A 290 21.43 -2.52 -26.85
CA MET A 290 21.77 -2.45 -28.28
C MET A 290 21.16 -1.22 -28.97
N ASP A 291 20.02 -0.72 -28.51
CA ASP A 291 19.35 0.49 -29.02
C ASP A 291 19.93 1.78 -28.42
N GLY A 292 21.01 1.71 -27.64
CA GLY A 292 21.64 2.85 -26.98
C GLY A 292 20.90 3.31 -25.70
N SER A 293 19.76 2.73 -25.35
CA SER A 293 19.03 3.09 -24.13
C SER A 293 19.69 2.50 -22.88
N LEU A 294 19.47 3.16 -21.71
CA LEU A 294 19.99 2.66 -20.44
C LEU A 294 19.21 1.44 -19.97
N GLY A 295 19.92 0.35 -19.76
CA GLY A 295 19.42 -0.91 -19.27
C GLY A 295 19.41 -1.03 -17.75
N ARG A 296 19.84 -2.17 -17.24
CA ARG A 296 19.91 -2.50 -15.80
C ARG A 296 21.11 -1.83 -15.12
N LEU A 297 21.08 -1.80 -13.79
CA LEU A 297 22.24 -1.38 -12.99
C LEU A 297 23.43 -2.34 -13.22
N SER A 298 24.62 -1.78 -13.36
CA SER A 298 25.84 -2.55 -13.45
C SER A 298 26.08 -3.39 -12.20
N LEU A 299 26.86 -4.46 -12.28
CA LEU A 299 27.16 -5.29 -11.12
C LEU A 299 27.89 -4.50 -10.04
N GLU A 300 28.86 -3.67 -10.45
CA GLU A 300 29.62 -2.81 -9.55
C GLU A 300 28.71 -1.83 -8.79
N ALA A 301 27.81 -1.15 -9.49
CA ALA A 301 26.84 -0.26 -8.84
C ALA A 301 25.96 -0.99 -7.82
N ARG A 302 25.52 -2.23 -8.14
CA ARG A 302 24.71 -3.05 -7.22
C ARG A 302 25.50 -3.48 -5.98
N GLN A 303 26.78 -3.84 -6.13
CA GLN A 303 27.65 -4.19 -5.03
C GLN A 303 27.90 -2.99 -4.11
N THR A 304 28.20 -1.83 -4.69
CA THR A 304 28.37 -0.57 -3.95
C THR A 304 27.11 -0.18 -3.18
N LEU A 305 25.95 -0.31 -3.79
CA LEU A 305 24.67 -0.03 -3.14
C LEU A 305 24.36 -1.00 -2.01
N LEU A 306 24.66 -2.31 -2.16
CA LEU A 306 24.49 -3.28 -1.07
C LEU A 306 25.39 -2.95 0.11
N ALA A 307 26.68 -2.67 -0.14
CA ALA A 307 27.61 -2.29 0.92
C ALA A 307 27.14 -1.04 1.68
N SER A 308 26.66 -0.02 0.94
CA SER A 308 26.12 1.20 1.53
C SER A 308 24.84 0.95 2.33
N LEU A 309 23.97 0.03 1.89
CA LEU A 309 22.75 -0.35 2.60
C LEU A 309 23.04 -1.08 3.90
N LEU A 310 24.02 -1.99 3.90
CA LEU A 310 24.44 -2.71 5.10
C LEU A 310 25.03 -1.75 6.13
N LYS A 311 25.88 -0.81 5.68
CA LYS A 311 26.43 0.24 6.54
C LYS A 311 25.32 1.10 7.14
N LEU A 312 24.32 1.50 6.34
CA LEU A 312 23.15 2.25 6.80
C LEU A 312 22.36 1.46 7.87
N GLN A 313 22.21 0.15 7.68
CA GLN A 313 21.55 -0.73 8.65
C GLN A 313 22.29 -0.76 9.98
N GLU A 314 23.62 -0.84 9.98
CA GLU A 314 24.45 -0.74 11.17
C GLU A 314 24.33 0.62 11.86
N GLU A 315 24.46 1.71 11.12
CA GLU A 315 24.40 3.08 11.64
C GLU A 315 23.04 3.41 12.29
N THR A 316 21.95 2.89 11.73
CA THR A 316 20.60 3.20 12.22
C THR A 316 20.06 2.19 13.21
N GLY A 317 20.62 0.99 13.28
CA GLY A 317 20.07 -0.14 14.04
C GLY A 317 18.74 -0.66 13.49
N LEU A 318 18.31 -0.22 12.31
CA LEU A 318 17.07 -0.63 11.66
C LEU A 318 17.31 -1.87 10.80
N LYS A 319 16.36 -2.80 10.78
CA LYS A 319 16.38 -3.92 9.84
C LYS A 319 15.88 -3.45 8.47
N LEU A 320 16.80 -3.10 7.56
CA LEU A 320 16.50 -2.52 6.24
C LEU A 320 16.51 -3.55 5.11
N ILE A 321 17.23 -4.65 5.32
CA ILE A 321 17.31 -5.79 4.40
C ILE A 321 17.42 -7.07 5.22
N SER A 322 16.83 -8.16 4.76
CA SER A 322 16.92 -9.47 5.41
C SER A 322 18.12 -10.29 4.90
N GLU A 323 18.56 -11.27 5.69
CA GLU A 323 19.61 -12.21 5.28
C GLU A 323 19.19 -13.02 4.05
N GLU A 324 17.92 -13.45 4.00
CA GLU A 324 17.37 -14.16 2.86
C GLU A 324 17.43 -13.33 1.57
N GLU A 325 17.19 -12.00 1.65
CA GLU A 325 17.33 -11.10 0.51
C GLU A 325 18.79 -11.00 0.08
N ILE A 326 19.74 -10.89 1.03
CA ILE A 326 21.18 -10.82 0.76
C ILE A 326 21.67 -12.10 0.06
N GLU A 327 21.26 -13.26 0.55
CA GLU A 327 21.59 -14.55 -0.07
C GLU A 327 21.04 -14.64 -1.48
N LYS A 328 19.78 -14.22 -1.68
CA LYS A 328 19.16 -14.22 -3.00
C LYS A 328 19.80 -13.24 -3.97
N ILE A 329 20.25 -12.07 -3.49
CA ILE A 329 21.01 -11.09 -4.28
C ILE A 329 22.35 -11.72 -4.74
N LYS A 330 23.11 -12.31 -3.80
CA LYS A 330 24.38 -12.97 -4.11
C LYS A 330 24.20 -14.13 -5.09
N TYR A 331 23.15 -14.93 -4.93
CA TYR A 331 22.80 -15.98 -5.87
C TYR A 331 22.65 -15.45 -7.29
N TYR A 332 21.90 -14.35 -7.49
CA TYR A 332 21.73 -13.75 -8.81
C TYR A 332 23.03 -13.18 -9.40
N TRP A 333 23.99 -12.78 -8.58
CA TRP A 333 25.29 -12.32 -9.05
C TRP A 333 26.15 -13.47 -9.56
N VAL A 334 26.14 -14.62 -8.88
CA VAL A 334 26.90 -15.82 -9.28
C VAL A 334 26.34 -16.43 -10.56
N GLU A 335 25.02 -16.61 -10.61
CA GLU A 335 24.34 -17.19 -11.78
C GLU A 335 24.44 -16.32 -13.04
N ARG A 336 24.91 -15.09 -12.91
CA ARG A 336 25.02 -14.11 -14.01
C ARG A 336 23.76 -13.95 -14.84
N LYS A 337 22.61 -14.46 -14.36
CA LYS A 337 21.35 -14.56 -15.07
C LYS A 337 20.76 -13.20 -15.49
N TYR A 338 21.25 -12.12 -14.87
CA TYR A 338 20.82 -10.75 -15.11
C TYR A 338 22.00 -9.81 -15.43
N LEU A 339 23.12 -10.37 -15.90
CA LEU A 339 24.29 -9.60 -16.37
C LEU A 339 24.32 -9.43 -17.88
N SER A 340 23.73 -10.39 -18.63
CA SER A 340 23.63 -10.32 -20.08
C SER A 340 22.37 -9.59 -20.51
N TYR A 341 22.48 -8.91 -21.63
CA TYR A 341 21.38 -8.22 -22.32
C TYR A 341 20.51 -9.22 -23.04
N GLU A 342 19.24 -9.19 -22.77
CA GLU A 342 18.19 -9.52 -23.72
C GLU A 342 17.43 -8.26 -24.10
#